data_9b4d69daf7957e8a191be34b9fbcae3a
#
_entry.id   9b4d69daf7957e8a191be34b9fbcae3a
#
_cell.length_a   1.000
_cell.length_b   1.000
_cell.length_c   1.000
_cell.angle_alpha   90.00
_cell.angle_beta   90.00
_cell.angle_gamma   90.00
#
_symmetry.space_group_name_H-M   'P 1'
#
loop_
_entity.id
_entity.type
_entity.pdbx_description
1 polymer ?
#
loop_
_entity_poly.entity_id
_entity_poly.type
_entity_poly.pdbx_seq_one_letter_code
_entity_poly.pdbx_strand_id
1 'polypeptide(L)'
;KDIPKAIVLGGLAIGAIYLFCSFGIGAAIPADQIDPDFGMIYAVMTMVGEASPIFMLICIIFLVTLFANMASWSFGVNFVADYAAKHGNMPKVFSHENAKTEMPTGAAIVNGVVASLALMLQLIPIPAISEGIFWMLFSMNVVFLLISYIPMFPAFLKLRSVDPTANRVFKVPGGHGVALVVAWVPVILLV
;
A
#
# COMPACT_ATOMS: atom_id res chain seq x y z
N LYS A 1 4.78 0.43 24.64
CA LYS A 1 3.89 -0.73 24.91
C LYS A 1 2.61 -0.70 24.06
N ASP A 2 2.20 0.46 23.55
CA ASP A 2 0.91 0.63 22.86
C ASP A 2 0.97 0.39 21.34
N ILE A 3 2.13 0.62 20.70
CA ILE A 3 2.32 0.42 19.27
C ILE A 3 1.96 -1.00 18.79
N PRO A 4 2.47 -2.10 19.41
CA PRO A 4 2.10 -3.44 18.98
C PRO A 4 0.61 -3.75 19.13
N LYS A 5 -0.03 -3.24 20.20
CA LYS A 5 -1.47 -3.38 20.39
C LYS A 5 -2.25 -2.63 19.31
N ALA A 6 -1.85 -1.40 19.01
CA ALA A 6 -2.47 -0.60 17.98
C ALA A 6 -2.37 -1.29 16.59
N ILE A 7 -1.21 -1.87 16.26
CA ILE A 7 -1.01 -2.61 15.00
C ILE A 7 -1.92 -3.84 14.94
N VAL A 8 -1.98 -4.64 16.00
CA VAL A 8 -2.82 -5.86 16.03
C VAL A 8 -4.31 -5.50 15.95
N LEU A 9 -4.77 -4.55 16.77
CA LEU A 9 -6.17 -4.14 16.75
C LEU A 9 -6.55 -3.47 15.43
N GLY A 10 -5.68 -2.61 14.89
CA GLY A 10 -5.87 -1.99 13.59
C GLY A 10 -5.93 -3.02 12.46
N GLY A 11 -5.02 -4.00 12.46
CA GLY A 11 -5.02 -5.09 11.48
C GLY A 11 -6.29 -5.94 11.54
N LEU A 12 -6.77 -6.28 12.74
CA LEU A 12 -8.02 -7.01 12.91
C LEU A 12 -9.23 -6.19 12.44
N ALA A 13 -9.28 -4.89 12.77
CA ALA A 13 -10.35 -4.01 12.33
C ALA A 13 -10.37 -3.85 10.80
N ILE A 14 -9.20 -3.63 10.18
CA ILE A 14 -9.07 -3.57 8.72
C ILE A 14 -9.50 -4.89 8.09
N GLY A 15 -9.03 -6.03 8.59
CA GLY A 15 -9.42 -7.36 8.10
C GLY A 15 -10.93 -7.58 8.16
N ALA A 16 -11.58 -7.21 9.27
CA ALA A 16 -13.02 -7.29 9.41
C ALA A 16 -13.74 -6.38 8.38
N ILE A 17 -13.30 -5.13 8.21
CA ILE A 17 -13.87 -4.21 7.21
C ILE A 17 -13.75 -4.80 5.80
N TYR A 18 -12.60 -5.31 5.41
CA TYR A 18 -12.42 -5.93 4.09
C TYR A 18 -13.35 -7.12 3.88
N LEU A 19 -13.48 -8.01 4.86
CA LEU A 19 -14.39 -9.16 4.77
C LEU A 19 -15.84 -8.70 4.63
N PHE A 20 -16.30 -7.75 5.44
CA PHE A 20 -17.67 -7.25 5.35
C PHE A 20 -17.93 -6.51 4.04
N CYS A 21 -17.01 -5.69 3.56
CA CYS A 21 -17.14 -4.99 2.28
C CYS A 21 -17.19 -5.99 1.11
N SER A 22 -16.27 -6.96 1.07
CA SER A 22 -16.24 -7.97 0.01
C SER A 22 -17.51 -8.82 -0.01
N PHE A 23 -17.98 -9.25 1.17
CA PHE A 23 -19.22 -9.98 1.31
C PHE A 23 -20.44 -9.14 0.90
N GLY A 24 -20.45 -7.86 1.30
CA GLY A 24 -21.52 -6.92 0.96
C GLY A 24 -21.64 -6.68 -0.55
N ILE A 25 -20.52 -6.49 -1.24
CA ILE A 25 -20.48 -6.33 -2.70
C ILE A 25 -20.96 -7.61 -3.39
N GLY A 26 -20.41 -8.77 -2.98
CA GLY A 26 -20.81 -10.06 -3.57
C GLY A 26 -22.26 -10.47 -3.30
N ALA A 27 -22.88 -9.94 -2.23
CA ALA A 27 -24.30 -10.15 -1.95
C ALA A 27 -25.21 -9.19 -2.73
N ALA A 28 -24.70 -8.00 -3.10
CA ALA A 28 -25.48 -6.97 -3.80
C ALA A 28 -25.45 -7.11 -5.32
N ILE A 29 -24.35 -7.64 -5.87
CA ILE A 29 -24.11 -7.72 -7.32
C ILE A 29 -23.71 -9.14 -7.69
N PRO A 30 -24.30 -9.74 -8.76
CA PRO A 30 -23.83 -10.99 -9.35
C PRO A 30 -22.37 -10.89 -9.78
N ALA A 31 -21.58 -11.96 -9.59
CA ALA A 31 -20.14 -11.96 -9.84
C ALA A 31 -19.75 -11.62 -11.30
N ASP A 32 -20.61 -11.94 -12.25
CA ASP A 32 -20.45 -11.65 -13.68
C ASP A 32 -20.70 -10.17 -14.03
N GLN A 33 -21.27 -9.39 -13.12
CA GLN A 33 -21.57 -7.96 -13.31
C GLN A 33 -20.65 -7.05 -12.49
N ILE A 34 -19.70 -7.62 -11.73
CA ILE A 34 -18.75 -6.83 -10.96
C ILE A 34 -17.69 -6.26 -11.91
N ASP A 35 -17.71 -4.95 -12.09
CA ASP A 35 -16.68 -4.23 -12.83
C ASP A 35 -15.40 -4.16 -11.99
N PRO A 36 -14.23 -4.60 -12.53
CA PRO A 36 -12.97 -4.58 -11.80
C PRO A 36 -12.50 -3.18 -11.38
N ASP A 37 -12.85 -2.15 -12.18
CA ASP A 37 -12.39 -0.78 -11.97
C ASP A 37 -13.33 0.01 -11.05
N PHE A 38 -14.64 -0.19 -11.20
CA PHE A 38 -15.67 0.61 -10.54
C PHE A 38 -16.62 -0.20 -9.65
N GLY A 39 -16.30 -1.48 -9.37
CA GLY A 39 -17.19 -2.40 -8.68
C GLY A 39 -17.76 -1.88 -7.36
N MET A 40 -16.96 -1.16 -6.56
CA MET A 40 -17.44 -0.55 -5.32
C MET A 40 -18.48 0.55 -5.57
N ILE A 41 -18.25 1.41 -6.56
CA ILE A 41 -19.17 2.52 -6.89
C ILE A 41 -20.47 1.96 -7.46
N TYR A 42 -20.39 0.95 -8.34
CA TYR A 42 -21.57 0.26 -8.87
C TYR A 42 -22.38 -0.46 -7.77
N ALA A 43 -21.69 -1.08 -6.80
CA ALA A 43 -22.37 -1.71 -5.67
C ALA A 43 -23.20 -0.69 -4.86
N VAL A 44 -22.57 0.43 -4.52
CA VAL A 44 -23.25 1.50 -3.79
C VAL A 44 -24.40 2.09 -4.61
N MET A 45 -24.19 2.33 -5.90
CA MET A 45 -25.22 2.83 -6.81
C MET A 45 -26.44 1.89 -6.87
N THR A 46 -26.20 0.58 -6.93
CA THR A 46 -27.26 -0.44 -6.95
C THR A 46 -28.02 -0.50 -5.63
N MET A 47 -27.34 -0.31 -4.49
CA MET A 47 -27.96 -0.37 -3.16
C MET A 47 -28.81 0.86 -2.83
N VAL A 48 -28.36 2.05 -3.18
CA VAL A 48 -29.00 3.32 -2.74
C VAL A 48 -29.65 4.10 -3.88
N GLY A 49 -29.41 3.71 -5.13
CA GLY A 49 -29.90 4.38 -6.33
C GLY A 49 -29.01 5.55 -6.76
N GLU A 50 -28.84 5.72 -8.07
CA GLU A 50 -27.98 6.74 -8.69
C GLU A 50 -28.38 8.18 -8.31
N ALA A 51 -29.68 8.46 -8.28
CA ALA A 51 -30.21 9.79 -7.96
C ALA A 51 -30.24 10.10 -6.44
N SER A 52 -29.76 9.18 -5.59
CA SER A 52 -29.79 9.35 -4.14
C SER A 52 -28.75 10.37 -3.67
N PRO A 53 -29.11 11.33 -2.80
CA PRO A 53 -28.15 12.22 -2.15
C PRO A 53 -27.09 11.46 -1.35
N ILE A 54 -27.42 10.28 -0.85
CA ILE A 54 -26.48 9.39 -0.11
C ILE A 54 -25.40 8.88 -1.06
N PHE A 55 -25.76 8.50 -2.28
CA PHE A 55 -24.78 8.09 -3.30
C PHE A 55 -23.78 9.21 -3.58
N MET A 56 -24.26 10.43 -3.80
CA MET A 56 -23.41 11.59 -4.06
C MET A 56 -22.47 11.88 -2.88
N LEU A 57 -22.98 11.80 -1.65
CA LEU A 57 -22.17 11.98 -0.44
C LEU A 57 -21.05 10.91 -0.34
N ILE A 58 -21.38 9.66 -0.60
CA ILE A 58 -20.40 8.56 -0.58
C ILE A 58 -19.32 8.76 -1.66
N CYS A 59 -19.70 9.19 -2.86
CA CYS A 59 -18.74 9.49 -3.93
C CYS A 59 -17.77 10.62 -3.54
N ILE A 60 -18.27 11.70 -2.90
CA ILE A 60 -17.43 12.81 -2.43
C ILE A 60 -16.46 12.32 -1.35
N ILE A 61 -16.94 11.57 -0.35
CA ILE A 61 -16.10 11.00 0.70
C ILE A 61 -15.05 10.08 0.10
N PHE A 62 -15.42 9.25 -0.87
CA PHE A 62 -14.50 8.36 -1.58
C PHE A 62 -13.40 9.13 -2.30
N LEU A 63 -13.74 10.19 -3.03
CA LEU A 63 -12.76 11.07 -3.67
C LEU A 63 -11.78 11.69 -2.66
N VAL A 64 -12.29 12.21 -1.55
CA VAL A 64 -11.45 12.78 -0.48
C VAL A 64 -10.49 11.73 0.08
N THR A 65 -10.98 10.50 0.31
CA THR A 65 -10.12 9.40 0.81
C THR A 65 -9.07 8.97 -0.21
N LEU A 66 -9.37 8.99 -1.51
CA LEU A 66 -8.39 8.72 -2.57
C LEU A 66 -7.26 9.76 -2.57
N PHE A 67 -7.58 11.05 -2.48
CA PHE A 67 -6.56 12.11 -2.39
C PHE A 67 -5.72 11.99 -1.12
N ALA A 68 -6.34 11.73 0.02
CA ALA A 68 -5.64 11.52 1.28
C ALA A 68 -4.70 10.30 1.23
N ASN A 69 -5.16 9.21 0.60
CA ASN A 69 -4.36 8.01 0.39
C ASN A 69 -3.16 8.29 -0.51
N MET A 70 -3.38 8.96 -1.66
CA MET A 70 -2.31 9.36 -2.57
C MET A 70 -1.25 10.21 -1.87
N ALA A 71 -1.66 11.19 -1.06
CA ALA A 71 -0.74 12.02 -0.28
C ALA A 71 0.07 11.16 0.71
N SER A 72 -0.57 10.28 1.46
CA SER A 72 0.09 9.40 2.45
C SER A 72 1.12 8.48 1.82
N TRP A 73 0.79 7.85 0.70
CA TRP A 73 1.73 7.01 -0.05
C TRP A 73 2.89 7.82 -0.64
N SER A 74 2.60 8.99 -1.19
CA SER A 74 3.64 9.89 -1.71
C SER A 74 4.65 10.26 -0.63
N PHE A 75 4.20 10.63 0.57
CA PHE A 75 5.10 10.88 1.69
C PHE A 75 5.95 9.66 2.03
N GLY A 76 5.34 8.49 2.21
CA GLY A 76 6.05 7.26 2.56
C GLY A 76 7.16 6.92 1.56
N VAL A 77 6.84 6.88 0.28
CA VAL A 77 7.79 6.54 -0.79
C VAL A 77 8.92 7.56 -0.90
N ASN A 78 8.62 8.87 -0.82
CA ASN A 78 9.61 9.92 -0.96
C ASN A 78 10.61 9.92 0.21
N PHE A 79 10.16 9.72 1.46
CA PHE A 79 11.06 9.61 2.60
C PHE A 79 11.95 8.36 2.55
N VAL A 80 11.43 7.24 2.07
CA VAL A 80 12.24 6.02 1.88
C VAL A 80 13.31 6.24 0.81
N ALA A 81 12.96 6.88 -0.31
CA ALA A 81 13.89 7.20 -1.38
C ALA A 81 14.98 8.19 -0.92
N ASP A 82 14.61 9.22 -0.18
CA ASP A 82 15.54 10.18 0.41
C ASP A 82 16.51 9.49 1.38
N TYR A 83 15.99 8.67 2.29
CA TYR A 83 16.81 7.91 3.22
C TYR A 83 17.80 6.99 2.49
N ALA A 84 17.34 6.28 1.46
CA ALA A 84 18.21 5.43 0.65
C ALA A 84 19.31 6.23 -0.08
N ALA A 85 18.99 7.42 -0.58
CA ALA A 85 19.96 8.29 -1.25
C ALA A 85 21.00 8.88 -0.28
N LYS A 86 20.59 9.25 0.94
CA LYS A 86 21.50 9.70 1.99
C LYS A 86 22.50 8.63 2.40
N HIS A 87 22.13 7.36 2.29
CA HIS A 87 23.01 6.22 2.59
C HIS A 87 23.76 5.66 1.35
N GLY A 88 23.69 6.37 0.21
CA GLY A 88 24.43 6.01 -1.00
C GLY A 88 23.82 4.86 -1.82
N ASN A 89 22.60 4.42 -1.49
CA ASN A 89 21.89 3.34 -2.19
C ASN A 89 21.00 3.83 -3.35
N MET A 90 20.86 5.15 -3.51
CA MET A 90 20.14 5.80 -4.60
C MET A 90 20.86 7.05 -5.09
N PRO A 91 20.56 7.56 -6.30
CA PRO A 91 21.16 8.78 -6.83
C PRO A 91 20.92 9.97 -5.89
N LYS A 92 21.94 10.86 -5.78
CA LYS A 92 21.90 12.03 -4.89
C LYS A 92 20.74 13.01 -5.14
N VAL A 93 20.13 12.97 -6.34
CA VAL A 93 18.95 13.79 -6.67
C VAL A 93 17.80 13.54 -5.69
N PHE A 94 17.64 12.30 -5.21
CA PHE A 94 16.59 11.94 -4.27
C PHE A 94 16.82 12.47 -2.85
N SER A 95 18.07 12.81 -2.46
CA SER A 95 18.39 13.32 -1.14
C SER A 95 18.27 14.84 -1.00
N HIS A 96 17.69 15.54 -2.00
CA HIS A 96 17.47 16.96 -1.92
C HIS A 96 16.22 17.27 -1.09
N GLU A 97 16.43 18.00 0.02
CA GLU A 97 15.36 18.41 0.93
C GLU A 97 15.10 19.91 0.87
N ASN A 98 13.90 20.28 1.22
CA ASN A 98 13.55 21.70 1.41
C ASN A 98 14.12 22.19 2.74
N ALA A 99 14.93 23.24 2.71
CA ALA A 99 15.62 23.78 3.89
C ALA A 99 14.68 24.27 5.02
N LYS A 100 13.41 24.56 4.72
CA LYS A 100 12.44 25.04 5.72
C LYS A 100 11.55 23.95 6.32
N THR A 101 11.21 22.95 5.50
CA THR A 101 10.19 21.94 5.88
C THR A 101 10.78 20.55 6.04
N GLU A 102 12.07 20.37 5.72
CA GLU A 102 12.78 19.08 5.72
C GLU A 102 12.07 18.01 4.86
N MET A 103 11.25 18.46 3.91
CA MET A 103 10.54 17.56 3.00
C MET A 103 11.44 17.12 1.84
N PRO A 104 11.38 15.83 1.43
CA PRO A 104 12.20 15.26 0.36
C PRO A 104 11.75 15.72 -1.03
N THR A 105 12.01 16.99 -1.37
CA THR A 105 11.58 17.60 -2.63
C THR A 105 12.22 16.96 -3.85
N GLY A 106 13.47 16.51 -3.75
CA GLY A 106 14.15 15.81 -4.84
C GLY A 106 13.42 14.52 -5.21
N ALA A 107 13.11 13.69 -4.23
CA ALA A 107 12.35 12.47 -4.43
C ALA A 107 10.94 12.76 -4.99
N ALA A 108 10.26 13.76 -4.45
CA ALA A 108 8.92 14.14 -4.88
C ALA A 108 8.88 14.61 -6.35
N ILE A 109 9.87 15.42 -6.78
CA ILE A 109 9.95 15.89 -8.17
C ILE A 109 10.24 14.71 -9.12
N VAL A 110 11.21 13.86 -8.81
CA VAL A 110 11.54 12.72 -9.67
C VAL A 110 10.34 11.78 -9.79
N ASN A 111 9.70 11.43 -8.69
CA ASN A 111 8.50 10.58 -8.69
C ASN A 111 7.35 11.24 -9.46
N GLY A 112 7.14 12.53 -9.29
CA GLY A 112 6.14 13.29 -10.03
C GLY A 112 6.39 13.30 -11.54
N VAL A 113 7.62 13.49 -11.97
CA VAL A 113 7.99 13.42 -13.40
C VAL A 113 7.76 12.02 -13.95
N VAL A 114 8.21 10.97 -13.25
CA VAL A 114 8.01 9.58 -13.69
C VAL A 114 6.52 9.23 -13.78
N ALA A 115 5.73 9.61 -12.78
CA ALA A 115 4.29 9.40 -12.78
C ALA A 115 3.61 10.16 -13.93
N SER A 116 4.01 11.40 -14.19
CA SER A 116 3.47 12.19 -15.30
C SER A 116 3.80 11.57 -16.66
N LEU A 117 5.02 11.08 -16.84
CA LEU A 117 5.40 10.36 -18.06
C LEU A 117 4.59 9.07 -18.24
N ALA A 118 4.38 8.30 -17.16
CA ALA A 118 3.54 7.10 -17.21
C ALA A 118 2.08 7.42 -17.58
N LEU A 119 1.53 8.51 -17.05
CA LEU A 119 0.19 8.98 -17.43
C LEU A 119 0.13 9.45 -18.88
N MET A 120 1.16 10.12 -19.38
CA MET A 120 1.22 10.53 -20.79
C MET A 120 1.23 9.32 -21.75
N LEU A 121 1.78 8.18 -21.35
CA LEU A 121 1.73 6.96 -22.16
C LEU A 121 0.29 6.46 -22.36
N GLN A 122 -0.62 6.71 -21.40
CA GLN A 122 -2.03 6.35 -21.56
C GLN A 122 -2.77 7.19 -22.63
N LEU A 123 -2.23 8.35 -22.98
CA LEU A 123 -2.81 9.21 -24.02
C LEU A 123 -2.49 8.72 -25.44
N ILE A 124 -1.60 7.74 -25.58
CA ILE A 124 -1.26 7.17 -26.89
C ILE A 124 -2.45 6.32 -27.35
N PRO A 125 -3.04 6.59 -28.52
CA PRO A 125 -4.24 5.93 -29.01
C PRO A 125 -3.95 4.53 -29.58
N ILE A 126 -3.20 3.71 -28.85
CA ILE A 126 -2.92 2.31 -29.14
C ILE A 126 -3.57 1.50 -28.02
N PRO A 127 -4.66 0.73 -28.29
CA PRO A 127 -5.40 0.01 -27.26
C PRO A 127 -4.52 -0.87 -26.37
N ALA A 128 -3.53 -1.57 -26.97
CA ALA A 128 -2.59 -2.40 -26.22
C ALA A 128 -1.73 -1.63 -25.20
N ILE A 129 -1.55 -0.32 -25.38
CA ILE A 129 -0.78 0.55 -24.47
C ILE A 129 -1.71 1.26 -23.51
N SER A 130 -2.78 1.89 -24.00
CA SER A 130 -3.67 2.72 -23.19
C SER A 130 -4.49 1.91 -22.19
N GLU A 131 -4.94 0.72 -22.56
CA GLU A 131 -5.79 -0.11 -21.67
C GLU A 131 -4.97 -1.01 -20.74
N GLY A 132 -3.80 -1.48 -21.19
CA GLY A 132 -2.98 -2.43 -20.44
C GLY A 132 -1.96 -1.82 -19.49
N ILE A 133 -1.49 -0.58 -19.76
CA ILE A 133 -0.34 -0.01 -19.03
C ILE A 133 -0.64 0.24 -17.55
N PHE A 134 -1.86 0.69 -17.22
CA PHE A 134 -2.25 0.91 -15.84
C PHE A 134 -2.20 -0.39 -15.03
N TRP A 135 -2.83 -1.46 -15.53
CA TRP A 135 -2.86 -2.75 -14.84
C TRP A 135 -1.48 -3.41 -14.78
N MET A 136 -0.65 -3.21 -15.80
CA MET A 136 0.73 -3.67 -15.80
C MET A 136 1.55 -2.95 -14.72
N LEU A 137 1.50 -1.63 -14.65
CA LEU A 137 2.22 -0.84 -13.63
C LEU A 137 1.70 -1.13 -12.22
N PHE A 138 0.39 -1.29 -12.06
CA PHE A 138 -0.24 -1.67 -10.80
C PHE A 138 0.24 -3.04 -10.33
N SER A 139 0.21 -4.04 -11.21
CA SER A 139 0.68 -5.39 -10.89
C SER A 139 2.17 -5.42 -10.56
N MET A 140 3.00 -4.71 -11.32
CA MET A 140 4.44 -4.57 -11.01
C MET A 140 4.65 -3.93 -9.64
N ASN A 141 3.90 -2.88 -9.29
CA ASN A 141 3.98 -2.25 -7.97
C ASN A 141 3.65 -3.23 -6.85
N VAL A 142 2.59 -4.03 -6.99
CA VAL A 142 2.21 -5.05 -6.01
C VAL A 142 3.32 -6.09 -5.86
N VAL A 143 3.84 -6.61 -6.96
CA VAL A 143 4.93 -7.61 -6.95
C VAL A 143 6.18 -7.07 -6.26
N PHE A 144 6.64 -5.86 -6.62
CA PHE A 144 7.81 -5.24 -5.98
C PHE A 144 7.59 -4.97 -4.49
N LEU A 145 6.39 -4.55 -4.11
CA LEU A 145 6.01 -4.37 -2.71
C LEU A 145 6.14 -5.69 -1.94
N LEU A 146 5.58 -6.78 -2.46
CA LEU A 146 5.66 -8.09 -1.83
C LEU A 146 7.11 -8.61 -1.74
N ILE A 147 7.89 -8.47 -2.82
CA ILE A 147 9.31 -8.83 -2.83
C ILE A 147 10.08 -8.06 -1.74
N SER A 148 9.77 -6.79 -1.51
CA SER A 148 10.44 -5.98 -0.49
C SER A 148 10.22 -6.49 0.94
N TYR A 149 9.13 -7.20 1.19
CA TYR A 149 8.85 -7.80 2.51
C TYR A 149 9.60 -9.11 2.75
N ILE A 150 9.92 -9.88 1.69
CA ILE A 150 10.57 -11.19 1.83
C ILE A 150 11.85 -11.14 2.70
N PRO A 151 12.82 -10.23 2.46
CA PRO A 151 14.06 -10.19 3.25
C PRO A 151 13.84 -9.74 4.70
N MET A 152 12.74 -9.07 5.00
CA MET A 152 12.45 -8.57 6.34
C MET A 152 12.25 -9.71 7.35
N PHE A 153 11.62 -10.80 6.95
CA PHE A 153 11.35 -11.93 7.84
C PHE A 153 12.60 -12.73 8.23
N PRO A 154 13.48 -13.13 7.30
CA PRO A 154 14.78 -13.72 7.66
C PRO A 154 15.65 -12.78 8.47
N ALA A 155 15.67 -11.49 8.16
CA ALA A 155 16.40 -10.47 8.92
C ALA A 155 15.93 -10.40 10.37
N PHE A 156 14.62 -10.48 10.61
CA PHE A 156 14.04 -10.55 11.95
C PHE A 156 14.58 -11.75 12.76
N LEU A 157 14.68 -12.93 12.16
CA LEU A 157 15.23 -14.12 12.80
C LEU A 157 16.73 -13.97 13.07
N LYS A 158 17.49 -13.48 12.07
CA LYS A 158 18.94 -13.25 12.18
C LYS A 158 19.27 -12.26 13.29
N LEU A 159 18.58 -11.15 13.39
CA LEU A 159 18.77 -10.16 14.45
C LEU A 159 18.52 -10.73 15.85
N ARG A 160 17.64 -11.73 15.97
CA ARG A 160 17.40 -12.41 17.26
C ARG A 160 18.53 -13.36 17.64
N SER A 161 19.19 -13.96 16.66
CA SER A 161 20.32 -14.86 16.90
C SER A 161 21.64 -14.11 17.13
N VAL A 162 21.85 -12.98 16.45
CA VAL A 162 23.08 -12.18 16.55
C VAL A 162 23.14 -11.41 17.87
N ASP A 163 22.02 -10.88 18.33
CA ASP A 163 21.94 -10.13 19.59
C ASP A 163 20.80 -10.64 20.48
N PRO A 164 20.99 -11.76 21.18
CA PRO A 164 19.97 -12.35 22.04
C PRO A 164 19.71 -11.51 23.30
N THR A 165 20.68 -10.67 23.71
CA THR A 165 20.64 -9.87 24.94
C THR A 165 20.06 -8.47 24.75
N ALA A 166 19.79 -8.06 23.51
CA ALA A 166 19.22 -6.74 23.21
C ALA A 166 17.94 -6.47 24.02
N ASN A 167 17.87 -5.29 24.59
CA ASN A 167 16.67 -4.84 25.33
C ASN A 167 15.56 -4.48 24.34
N ARG A 168 14.75 -5.47 24.00
CA ARG A 168 13.60 -5.29 23.06
C ARG A 168 12.38 -4.86 23.82
N VAL A 169 11.81 -3.73 23.43
CA VAL A 169 10.57 -3.18 24.00
C VAL A 169 9.39 -4.14 23.81
N PHE A 170 9.40 -4.90 22.70
CA PHE A 170 8.40 -5.94 22.40
C PHE A 170 9.09 -7.26 22.07
N LYS A 171 8.65 -8.32 22.71
CA LYS A 171 9.04 -9.70 22.39
C LYS A 171 7.81 -10.47 21.94
N VAL A 172 7.90 -11.19 20.82
CA VAL A 172 6.83 -12.07 20.36
C VAL A 172 6.58 -13.12 21.45
N PRO A 173 5.35 -13.23 21.99
CA PRO A 173 5.01 -14.24 22.97
C PRO A 173 5.11 -15.64 22.35
N GLY A 174 5.48 -16.67 23.14
CA GLY A 174 5.55 -18.06 22.68
C GLY A 174 6.97 -18.55 22.29
N GLY A 175 8.01 -17.73 22.51
CA GLY A 175 9.41 -18.18 22.37
C GLY A 175 9.89 -18.32 20.92
N HIS A 176 10.98 -19.09 20.75
CA HIS A 176 11.68 -19.20 19.45
C HIS A 176 10.82 -19.91 18.38
N GLY A 177 10.04 -20.92 18.75
CA GLY A 177 9.17 -21.67 17.81
C GLY A 177 8.09 -20.77 17.19
N VAL A 178 7.41 -19.96 18.02
CA VAL A 178 6.40 -19.00 17.51
C VAL A 178 7.07 -17.93 16.64
N ALA A 179 8.24 -17.46 17.00
CA ALA A 179 9.00 -16.51 16.17
C ALA A 179 9.34 -17.08 14.79
N LEU A 180 9.68 -18.37 14.70
CA LEU A 180 9.89 -19.06 13.41
C LEU A 180 8.60 -19.11 12.59
N VAL A 181 7.50 -19.53 13.18
CA VAL A 181 6.20 -19.58 12.49
C VAL A 181 5.79 -18.20 11.98
N VAL A 182 5.87 -17.17 12.83
CA VAL A 182 5.54 -15.79 12.47
C VAL A 182 6.43 -15.25 11.34
N ALA A 183 7.68 -15.70 11.25
CA ALA A 183 8.59 -15.28 10.19
C ALA A 183 8.39 -16.07 8.88
N TRP A 184 8.16 -17.37 8.94
CA TRP A 184 8.10 -18.22 7.73
C TRP A 184 6.72 -18.30 7.07
N VAL A 185 5.63 -18.23 7.86
CA VAL A 185 4.28 -18.26 7.28
C VAL A 185 4.04 -17.14 6.26
N PRO A 186 4.37 -15.87 6.55
CA PRO A 186 4.24 -14.81 5.53
C PRO A 186 5.13 -15.05 4.30
N VAL A 187 6.35 -15.55 4.46
CA VAL A 187 7.23 -15.85 3.32
C VAL A 187 6.61 -16.91 2.42
N ILE A 188 6.06 -17.99 3.00
CA ILE A 188 5.41 -19.07 2.25
C ILE A 188 4.15 -18.57 1.52
N LEU A 189 3.43 -17.61 2.12
CA LEU A 189 2.23 -17.03 1.51
C LEU A 189 2.55 -16.01 0.41
N LEU A 190 3.78 -15.44 0.42
CA LEU A 190 4.21 -14.43 -0.55
C LEU A 190 4.90 -15.03 -1.80
N VAL A 191 5.36 -16.28 -1.73
CA VAL A 191 6.03 -17.01 -2.80
C VAL A 191 5.11 -18.07 -3.39
#